data_69c2238348dceabafb7aa412c0fe0e64
#
_entry.id   69c2238348dceabafb7aa412c0fe0e64
#
_cell.length_a   1.000
_cell.length_b   1.000
_cell.length_c   1.000
_cell.angle_alpha   90.00
_cell.angle_beta   90.00
_cell.angle_gamma   90.00
#
_symmetry.space_group_name_H-M   'P 1'
#
loop_
_entity.id
_entity.type
_entity.pdbx_description
1 polymer ?
#
loop_
_entity_poly.entity_id
_entity_poly.type
_entity_poly.pdbx_seq_one_letter_code
_entity_poly.pdbx_strand_id
1 'polypeptide(L)'
;MVRLPSTLLLLAVILLSACQKVGGAKIAEVDDRVILASDLEKYAGREISLQRENLYKLEKQKLDEYISAFLLTQEAKKRGVSVETVLDQEVNSKILPVGDDEIEVFYKSNKTRFAVDLDKGREQIRGYLHNQKIEAQKALFFKSLRSKTKVVTYLRPPPVFRAEVSVAGEPFRGSEKAPVTIVKFEDFLCPFCKQVQPTFNDLLSRYNGKVRLVHKDLPLESLHPQARQAAEAARCAYEQGKFWEYHDKLYANSPKASADDLKSYAKEVSLNVDSFDRCFASGKYKPVVQQDLNEGAQLGLTGTPTFFINGREISGNQPLETFEAIIDEELARPK
;
A
#
# COMPACT_ATOMS: atom_id res chain seq x y z
N MET A 1 3.42 -65.38 48.57
CA MET A 1 2.32 -64.87 47.79
C MET A 1 2.05 -63.42 48.23
N VAL A 2 2.59 -62.43 47.53
CA VAL A 2 2.36 -61.06 47.85
C VAL A 2 1.93 -60.38 46.52
N ARG A 3 0.70 -59.92 46.46
CA ARG A 3 0.13 -59.22 45.35
C ARG A 3 0.54 -57.75 45.42
N LEU A 4 1.20 -57.22 44.37
CA LEU A 4 1.40 -55.82 44.14
C LEU A 4 0.18 -55.25 43.38
N PRO A 5 -0.32 -54.08 43.72
CA PRO A 5 -1.33 -53.33 42.89
C PRO A 5 -0.64 -52.50 41.85
N SER A 6 -1.08 -52.66 40.59
CA SER A 6 -0.72 -51.82 39.45
C SER A 6 -1.45 -50.48 39.55
N THR A 7 -0.75 -49.42 39.91
CA THR A 7 -1.23 -48.07 39.80
C THR A 7 -0.93 -47.57 38.39
N LEU A 8 -1.97 -47.48 37.54
CA LEU A 8 -1.94 -46.84 36.26
C LEU A 8 -1.85 -45.34 36.46
N LEU A 9 -0.69 -44.75 36.20
CA LEU A 9 -0.51 -43.30 36.15
C LEU A 9 -1.04 -42.80 34.79
N LEU A 10 -2.27 -42.27 34.73
CA LEU A 10 -2.79 -41.53 33.60
C LEU A 10 -2.08 -40.16 33.55
N LEU A 11 -1.09 -40.03 32.68
CA LEU A 11 -0.55 -38.71 32.30
C LEU A 11 -1.57 -38.00 31.42
N ALA A 12 -2.40 -37.16 32.03
CA ALA A 12 -3.22 -36.20 31.32
C ALA A 12 -2.30 -35.15 30.74
N VAL A 13 -1.96 -35.28 29.44
CA VAL A 13 -1.35 -34.21 28.67
C VAL A 13 -2.43 -33.15 28.43
N ILE A 14 -2.48 -32.18 29.31
CA ILE A 14 -3.28 -30.98 29.12
C ILE A 14 -2.58 -30.18 28.02
N LEU A 15 -3.07 -30.34 26.78
CA LEU A 15 -2.83 -29.39 25.68
C LEU A 15 -3.49 -28.07 26.04
N LEU A 16 -2.80 -27.27 26.82
CA LEU A 16 -3.10 -25.82 26.96
C LEU A 16 -2.82 -25.16 25.61
N SER A 17 -3.85 -25.12 24.78
CA SER A 17 -3.91 -24.18 23.65
C SER A 17 -3.99 -22.76 24.24
N ALA A 18 -2.86 -22.26 24.69
CA ALA A 18 -2.72 -20.86 25.03
C ALA A 18 -2.77 -20.05 23.73
N CYS A 19 -3.94 -19.49 23.39
CA CYS A 19 -4.00 -18.26 22.64
C CYS A 19 -3.30 -17.17 23.47
N GLN A 20 -1.97 -17.20 23.53
CA GLN A 20 -1.19 -16.09 24.05
C GLN A 20 -1.44 -14.90 23.12
N LYS A 21 -2.07 -13.85 23.66
CA LYS A 21 -2.05 -12.53 23.04
C LYS A 21 -0.58 -12.21 22.80
N VAL A 22 -0.18 -12.14 21.54
CA VAL A 22 1.23 -11.99 21.11
C VAL A 22 1.90 -10.76 21.76
N GLY A 23 1.12 -9.76 22.16
CA GLY A 23 1.61 -8.52 22.78
C GLY A 23 2.22 -8.62 24.19
N GLY A 24 1.95 -9.70 24.95
CA GLY A 24 2.41 -9.84 26.34
C GLY A 24 3.61 -10.77 26.53
N ALA A 25 4.13 -11.41 25.49
CA ALA A 25 5.27 -12.31 25.59
C ALA A 25 6.57 -11.54 25.90
N LYS A 26 7.27 -11.97 26.97
CA LYS A 26 8.62 -11.46 27.30
C LYS A 26 9.60 -11.99 26.25
N ILE A 27 10.35 -11.07 25.60
CA ILE A 27 11.31 -11.40 24.56
C ILE A 27 12.77 -11.10 24.95
N ALA A 28 12.97 -10.18 25.90
CA ALA A 28 14.29 -9.88 26.44
C ALA A 28 14.17 -9.28 27.84
N GLU A 29 15.31 -9.18 28.52
CA GLU A 29 15.46 -8.51 29.80
C GLU A 29 16.80 -7.78 29.80
N VAL A 30 16.79 -6.52 30.21
CA VAL A 30 17.99 -5.69 30.32
C VAL A 30 17.97 -5.11 31.70
N ASP A 31 18.90 -5.56 32.54
CA ASP A 31 18.91 -5.31 33.98
C ASP A 31 17.53 -5.70 34.58
N ASP A 32 16.83 -4.76 35.23
CA ASP A 32 15.50 -4.97 35.82
C ASP A 32 14.34 -4.68 34.84
N ARG A 33 14.63 -4.30 33.60
CA ARG A 33 13.60 -3.96 32.60
C ARG A 33 13.25 -5.15 31.73
N VAL A 34 12.00 -5.58 31.77
CA VAL A 34 11.43 -6.59 30.87
C VAL A 34 11.04 -5.92 29.56
N ILE A 35 11.48 -6.49 28.44
CA ILE A 35 11.07 -6.10 27.06
C ILE A 35 10.06 -7.10 26.57
N LEU A 36 8.90 -6.61 26.19
CA LEU A 36 7.79 -7.40 25.66
C LEU A 36 7.78 -7.40 24.12
N ALA A 37 7.12 -8.39 23.54
CA ALA A 37 6.88 -8.45 22.10
C ALA A 37 6.15 -7.18 21.59
N SER A 38 5.25 -6.62 22.41
CA SER A 38 4.58 -5.34 22.10
C SER A 38 5.54 -4.14 22.05
N ASP A 39 6.63 -4.15 22.81
CA ASP A 39 7.62 -3.08 22.76
C ASP A 39 8.40 -3.13 21.44
N LEU A 40 8.78 -4.35 21.02
CA LEU A 40 9.41 -4.55 19.72
C LEU A 40 8.45 -4.22 18.55
N GLU A 41 7.16 -4.55 18.68
CA GLU A 41 6.16 -4.21 17.69
C GLU A 41 5.97 -2.69 17.56
N LYS A 42 6.00 -1.94 18.66
CA LYS A 42 5.99 -0.47 18.64
C LYS A 42 7.27 0.11 18.01
N TYR A 43 8.41 -0.50 18.28
CA TYR A 43 9.72 -0.01 17.82
C TYR A 43 9.97 -0.31 16.33
N ALA A 44 9.68 -1.54 15.88
CA ALA A 44 10.05 -2.04 14.55
C ALA A 44 8.89 -2.76 13.83
N GLY A 45 7.66 -2.63 14.31
CA GLY A 45 6.51 -3.39 13.78
C GLY A 45 6.24 -3.16 12.31
N ARG A 46 6.42 -1.92 11.84
CA ARG A 46 6.30 -1.58 10.41
C ARG A 46 7.31 -2.34 9.56
N GLU A 47 8.58 -2.31 9.94
CA GLU A 47 9.66 -2.96 9.19
C GLU A 47 9.49 -4.50 9.20
N ILE A 48 9.21 -5.06 10.38
CA ILE A 48 8.97 -6.50 10.54
C ILE A 48 7.76 -6.94 9.72
N SER A 49 6.68 -6.14 9.69
CA SER A 49 5.47 -6.45 8.92
C SER A 49 5.74 -6.43 7.42
N LEU A 50 6.50 -5.45 6.92
CA LEU A 50 6.91 -5.40 5.52
C LEU A 50 7.70 -6.65 5.11
N GLN A 51 8.63 -7.11 5.96
CA GLN A 51 9.40 -8.32 5.69
C GLN A 51 8.51 -9.57 5.69
N ARG A 52 7.57 -9.67 6.63
CA ARG A 52 6.59 -10.77 6.66
C ARG A 52 5.69 -10.79 5.43
N GLU A 53 5.26 -9.62 4.97
CA GLU A 53 4.45 -9.50 3.75
C GLU A 53 5.25 -9.90 2.51
N ASN A 54 6.50 -9.48 2.40
CA ASN A 54 7.38 -9.86 1.30
C ASN A 54 7.64 -11.38 1.30
N LEU A 55 7.89 -11.97 2.47
CA LEU A 55 8.04 -13.41 2.61
C LEU A 55 6.76 -14.15 2.19
N TYR A 56 5.61 -13.71 2.65
CA TYR A 56 4.33 -14.30 2.25
C TYR A 56 4.08 -14.22 0.74
N LYS A 57 4.39 -13.08 0.10
CA LYS A 57 4.29 -12.93 -1.36
C LYS A 57 5.18 -13.95 -2.08
N LEU A 58 6.41 -14.11 -1.60
CA LEU A 58 7.35 -15.11 -2.14
C LEU A 58 6.85 -16.54 -1.93
N GLU A 59 6.39 -16.88 -0.72
CA GLU A 59 5.83 -18.19 -0.41
C GLU A 59 4.61 -18.51 -1.29
N LYS A 60 3.72 -17.54 -1.45
CA LYS A 60 2.54 -17.67 -2.32
C LYS A 60 2.94 -17.89 -3.77
N GLN A 61 3.88 -17.11 -4.27
CA GLN A 61 4.40 -17.28 -5.63
C GLN A 61 5.00 -18.67 -5.81
N LYS A 62 5.86 -19.11 -4.90
CA LYS A 62 6.52 -20.43 -4.97
C LYS A 62 5.54 -21.58 -4.83
N LEU A 63 4.52 -21.41 -4.01
CA LEU A 63 3.42 -22.39 -3.91
C LEU A 63 2.63 -22.48 -5.23
N ASP A 64 2.31 -21.37 -5.86
CA ASP A 64 1.59 -21.34 -7.14
C ASP A 64 2.45 -21.94 -8.28
N GLU A 65 3.76 -21.67 -8.30
CA GLU A 65 4.72 -22.31 -9.22
C GLU A 65 4.75 -23.83 -9.00
N TYR A 66 4.86 -24.27 -7.75
CA TYR A 66 4.89 -25.70 -7.40
C TYR A 66 3.59 -26.41 -7.78
N ILE A 67 2.43 -25.82 -7.47
CA ILE A 67 1.13 -26.37 -7.86
C ILE A 67 1.04 -26.51 -9.39
N SER A 68 1.51 -25.52 -10.13
CA SER A 68 1.49 -25.54 -11.58
C SER A 68 2.38 -26.67 -12.15
N ALA A 69 3.59 -26.82 -11.61
CA ALA A 69 4.48 -27.91 -12.00
C ALA A 69 3.90 -29.30 -11.65
N PHE A 70 3.27 -29.42 -10.47
CA PHE A 70 2.60 -30.65 -10.05
C PHE A 70 1.45 -31.01 -11.00
N LEU A 71 0.56 -30.05 -11.32
CA LEU A 71 -0.57 -30.27 -12.24
C LEU A 71 -0.09 -30.65 -13.65
N LEU A 72 0.96 -30.01 -14.13
CA LEU A 72 1.59 -30.33 -15.42
C LEU A 72 2.12 -31.79 -15.42
N THR A 73 2.82 -32.19 -14.36
CA THR A 73 3.32 -33.56 -14.23
C THR A 73 2.17 -34.59 -14.20
N GLN A 74 1.08 -34.27 -13.49
CA GLN A 74 -0.11 -35.14 -13.49
C GLN A 74 -0.77 -35.24 -14.87
N GLU A 75 -0.86 -34.14 -15.61
CA GLU A 75 -1.40 -34.13 -16.96
C GLU A 75 -0.53 -34.94 -17.93
N ALA A 76 0.80 -34.81 -17.85
CA ALA A 76 1.75 -35.60 -18.64
C ALA A 76 1.58 -37.11 -18.37
N LYS A 77 1.51 -37.49 -17.09
CA LYS A 77 1.24 -38.88 -16.66
C LYS A 77 -0.08 -39.41 -17.19
N LYS A 78 -1.14 -38.60 -17.11
CA LYS A 78 -2.47 -38.96 -17.62
C LYS A 78 -2.49 -39.20 -19.12
N ARG A 79 -1.71 -38.40 -19.87
CA ARG A 79 -1.59 -38.56 -21.34
C ARG A 79 -0.57 -39.61 -21.76
N GLY A 80 0.23 -40.16 -20.84
CA GLY A 80 1.30 -41.14 -21.16
C GLY A 80 2.46 -40.54 -21.96
N VAL A 81 2.73 -39.23 -21.79
CA VAL A 81 3.77 -38.49 -22.51
C VAL A 81 4.68 -37.72 -21.54
N SER A 82 5.80 -37.16 -22.06
CA SER A 82 6.65 -36.30 -21.26
C SER A 82 6.03 -34.92 -20.98
N VAL A 83 6.53 -34.23 -19.94
CA VAL A 83 6.17 -32.85 -19.64
C VAL A 83 6.47 -31.91 -20.83
N GLU A 84 7.61 -32.11 -21.48
CA GLU A 84 8.01 -31.34 -22.67
C GLU A 84 6.99 -31.53 -23.80
N THR A 85 6.57 -32.77 -24.06
CA THR A 85 5.55 -33.05 -25.08
C THR A 85 4.23 -32.33 -24.77
N VAL A 86 3.81 -32.27 -23.51
CA VAL A 86 2.60 -31.52 -23.10
C VAL A 86 2.77 -30.03 -23.37
N LEU A 87 3.93 -29.46 -22.99
CA LEU A 87 4.23 -28.04 -23.21
C LEU A 87 4.31 -27.71 -24.70
N ASP A 88 4.89 -28.59 -25.51
CA ASP A 88 4.91 -28.40 -26.96
C ASP A 88 3.51 -28.39 -27.56
N GLN A 89 2.65 -29.33 -27.16
CA GLN A 89 1.27 -29.44 -27.66
C GLN A 89 0.37 -28.31 -27.19
N GLU A 90 0.50 -27.86 -25.94
CA GLU A 90 -0.44 -26.92 -25.33
C GLU A 90 0.05 -25.47 -25.30
N VAL A 91 1.34 -25.26 -25.46
CA VAL A 91 1.96 -23.94 -25.41
C VAL A 91 2.65 -23.64 -26.74
N ASN A 92 3.77 -24.30 -27.04
CA ASN A 92 4.65 -23.88 -28.12
C ASN A 92 3.97 -23.95 -29.50
N SER A 93 3.21 -25.02 -29.80
CA SER A 93 2.47 -25.19 -31.06
C SER A 93 1.34 -24.18 -31.29
N LYS A 94 0.93 -23.50 -30.22
CA LYS A 94 -0.17 -22.50 -30.26
C LYS A 94 0.35 -21.06 -30.40
N ILE A 95 1.66 -20.87 -30.38
CA ILE A 95 2.27 -19.55 -30.49
C ILE A 95 2.34 -19.13 -31.95
N LEU A 96 1.64 -18.07 -32.29
CA LEU A 96 1.77 -17.45 -33.61
C LEU A 96 3.11 -16.68 -33.68
N PRO A 97 3.80 -16.73 -34.82
CA PRO A 97 4.99 -15.92 -35.02
C PRO A 97 4.76 -14.44 -34.71
N VAL A 98 5.79 -13.77 -34.25
CA VAL A 98 5.74 -12.32 -34.04
C VAL A 98 5.87 -11.62 -35.38
N GLY A 99 4.83 -10.87 -35.77
CA GLY A 99 4.81 -10.07 -36.98
C GLY A 99 5.64 -8.80 -36.87
N ASP A 100 6.06 -8.25 -38.02
CA ASP A 100 6.80 -6.99 -38.04
C ASP A 100 5.98 -5.80 -37.59
N ASP A 101 4.67 -5.81 -37.81
CA ASP A 101 3.71 -4.84 -37.30
C ASP A 101 3.67 -4.80 -35.75
N GLU A 102 3.69 -5.98 -35.11
CA GLU A 102 3.75 -6.07 -33.64
C GLU A 102 5.07 -5.46 -33.10
N ILE A 103 6.19 -5.71 -33.78
CA ILE A 103 7.49 -5.16 -33.42
C ILE A 103 7.48 -3.64 -33.54
N GLU A 104 6.93 -3.10 -34.63
CA GLU A 104 6.85 -1.66 -34.83
C GLU A 104 5.95 -0.97 -33.81
N VAL A 105 4.76 -1.54 -33.52
CA VAL A 105 3.86 -1.02 -32.50
C VAL A 105 4.53 -1.00 -31.13
N PHE A 106 5.19 -2.10 -30.76
CA PHE A 106 5.91 -2.20 -29.49
C PHE A 106 7.04 -1.17 -29.39
N TYR A 107 7.85 -1.01 -30.44
CA TYR A 107 8.94 -0.05 -30.48
C TYR A 107 8.40 1.40 -30.37
N LYS A 108 7.38 1.76 -31.15
CA LYS A 108 6.76 3.10 -31.11
C LYS A 108 6.23 3.44 -29.71
N SER A 109 5.56 2.49 -29.07
CA SER A 109 4.99 2.67 -27.74
C SER A 109 6.03 2.75 -26.60
N ASN A 110 7.25 2.30 -26.84
CA ASN A 110 8.33 2.25 -25.86
C ASN A 110 9.59 3.00 -26.31
N LYS A 111 9.49 3.88 -27.29
CA LYS A 111 10.64 4.52 -27.96
C LYS A 111 11.63 5.18 -26.98
N THR A 112 11.14 5.76 -25.90
CA THR A 112 11.96 6.42 -24.86
C THR A 112 12.83 5.44 -24.05
N ARG A 113 12.54 4.15 -24.11
CA ARG A 113 13.28 3.08 -23.38
C ARG A 113 14.36 2.43 -24.24
N PHE A 114 14.37 2.68 -25.56
CA PHE A 114 15.34 2.11 -26.47
C PHE A 114 16.46 3.10 -26.76
N ALA A 115 17.69 2.66 -26.53
CA ALA A 115 18.90 3.42 -26.87
C ALA A 115 19.36 3.20 -28.34
N VAL A 116 18.66 2.33 -29.07
CA VAL A 116 19.03 1.92 -30.45
C VAL A 116 17.86 2.09 -31.41
N ASP A 117 18.15 2.27 -32.68
CA ASP A 117 17.15 2.31 -33.74
C ASP A 117 16.46 0.95 -33.92
N LEU A 118 15.22 0.99 -34.46
CA LEU A 118 14.39 -0.19 -34.65
C LEU A 118 15.12 -1.33 -35.39
N ASP A 119 15.85 -1.00 -36.44
CA ASP A 119 16.54 -2.04 -37.25
C ASP A 119 17.57 -2.83 -36.43
N LYS A 120 18.28 -2.15 -35.53
CA LYS A 120 19.26 -2.79 -34.63
C LYS A 120 18.61 -3.54 -33.47
N GLY A 121 17.41 -3.13 -33.06
CA GLY A 121 16.67 -3.73 -31.94
C GLY A 121 15.64 -4.78 -32.37
N ARG A 122 15.37 -4.94 -33.67
CA ARG A 122 14.26 -5.75 -34.21
C ARG A 122 14.24 -7.19 -33.68
N GLU A 123 15.36 -7.89 -33.77
CA GLU A 123 15.46 -9.28 -33.34
C GLU A 123 15.35 -9.43 -31.82
N GLN A 124 15.86 -8.47 -31.04
CA GLN A 124 15.72 -8.45 -29.59
C GLN A 124 14.26 -8.24 -29.19
N ILE A 125 13.55 -7.33 -29.88
CA ILE A 125 12.12 -7.09 -29.67
C ILE A 125 11.30 -8.32 -30.06
N ARG A 126 11.62 -8.95 -31.19
CA ARG A 126 10.99 -10.19 -31.65
C ARG A 126 11.11 -11.29 -30.59
N GLY A 127 12.32 -11.52 -30.07
CA GLY A 127 12.57 -12.51 -29.03
C GLY A 127 11.80 -12.18 -27.73
N TYR A 128 11.77 -10.92 -27.34
CA TYR A 128 11.01 -10.48 -26.17
C TYR A 128 9.50 -10.73 -26.34
N LEU A 129 8.90 -10.31 -27.45
CA LEU A 129 7.48 -10.52 -27.74
C LEU A 129 7.13 -12.00 -27.87
N HIS A 130 8.02 -12.79 -28.46
CA HIS A 130 7.84 -14.25 -28.56
C HIS A 130 7.79 -14.89 -27.15
N ASN A 131 8.73 -14.52 -26.28
CA ASN A 131 8.73 -15.00 -24.88
C ASN A 131 7.48 -14.54 -24.12
N GLN A 132 7.01 -13.32 -24.35
CA GLN A 132 5.73 -12.87 -23.77
C GLN A 132 4.55 -13.74 -24.21
N LYS A 133 4.47 -14.09 -25.51
CA LYS A 133 3.42 -14.98 -26.03
C LYS A 133 3.50 -16.36 -25.38
N ILE A 134 4.71 -16.91 -25.19
CA ILE A 134 4.94 -18.19 -24.50
C ILE A 134 4.39 -18.12 -23.06
N GLU A 135 4.80 -17.11 -22.30
CA GLU A 135 4.38 -16.98 -20.90
C GLU A 135 2.87 -16.73 -20.78
N ALA A 136 2.27 -15.95 -21.66
CA ALA A 136 0.82 -15.76 -21.71
C ALA A 136 0.08 -17.09 -22.01
N GLN A 137 0.55 -17.87 -22.99
CA GLN A 137 -0.06 -19.17 -23.31
C GLN A 137 0.13 -20.19 -22.19
N LYS A 138 1.29 -20.22 -21.53
CA LYS A 138 1.52 -21.02 -20.32
C LYS A 138 0.53 -20.68 -19.22
N ALA A 139 0.33 -19.39 -18.95
CA ALA A 139 -0.60 -18.93 -17.94
C ALA A 139 -2.03 -19.39 -18.24
N LEU A 140 -2.47 -19.30 -19.50
CA LEU A 140 -3.78 -19.81 -19.94
C LEU A 140 -3.89 -21.33 -19.76
N PHE A 141 -2.86 -22.07 -20.12
CA PHE A 141 -2.84 -23.52 -19.96
C PHE A 141 -2.89 -23.93 -18.48
N PHE A 142 -2.04 -23.35 -17.63
CA PHE A 142 -2.06 -23.62 -16.19
C PHE A 142 -3.39 -23.21 -15.53
N LYS A 143 -3.98 -22.09 -15.95
CA LYS A 143 -5.33 -21.72 -15.51
C LYS A 143 -6.37 -22.80 -15.89
N SER A 144 -6.25 -23.37 -17.10
CA SER A 144 -7.10 -24.47 -17.55
C SER A 144 -6.90 -25.76 -16.71
N LEU A 145 -5.65 -26.12 -16.38
CA LEU A 145 -5.37 -27.28 -15.51
C LEU A 145 -5.96 -27.06 -14.11
N ARG A 146 -5.76 -25.86 -13.56
CA ARG A 146 -6.24 -25.51 -12.22
C ARG A 146 -7.77 -25.50 -12.13
N SER A 147 -8.47 -25.07 -13.18
CA SER A 147 -9.94 -25.07 -13.22
C SER A 147 -10.58 -26.46 -13.26
N LYS A 148 -9.85 -27.47 -13.72
CA LYS A 148 -10.28 -28.86 -13.78
C LYS A 148 -9.97 -29.66 -12.52
N THR A 149 -9.29 -29.03 -11.55
CA THR A 149 -8.77 -29.70 -10.35
C THR A 149 -9.18 -28.94 -9.11
N LYS A 150 -9.61 -29.63 -8.07
CA LYS A 150 -9.88 -29.01 -6.77
C LYS A 150 -8.55 -28.69 -6.08
N VAL A 151 -8.17 -27.41 -6.11
CA VAL A 151 -6.98 -26.90 -5.40
C VAL A 151 -7.42 -26.12 -4.18
N VAL A 152 -6.96 -26.53 -3.00
CA VAL A 152 -7.20 -25.82 -1.74
C VAL A 152 -5.84 -25.43 -1.17
N THR A 153 -5.65 -24.15 -0.88
CA THR A 153 -4.43 -23.63 -0.27
C THR A 153 -4.69 -23.25 1.19
N TYR A 154 -3.74 -23.53 2.05
CA TYR A 154 -3.82 -23.24 3.49
C TYR A 154 -2.79 -22.20 3.93
N LEU A 155 -2.04 -21.62 2.99
CA LEU A 155 -1.13 -20.52 3.25
C LEU A 155 -1.94 -19.30 3.73
N ARG A 156 -1.63 -18.82 4.93
CA ARG A 156 -2.34 -17.68 5.53
C ARG A 156 -1.52 -16.41 5.42
N PRO A 157 -2.14 -15.27 5.08
CA PRO A 157 -1.43 -14.00 5.12
C PRO A 157 -0.97 -13.67 6.54
N PRO A 158 0.16 -12.97 6.70
CA PRO A 158 0.61 -12.50 7.99
C PRO A 158 -0.41 -11.52 8.60
N PRO A 159 -0.38 -11.32 9.92
CA PRO A 159 -1.14 -10.25 10.55
C PRO A 159 -0.79 -8.90 9.91
N VAL A 160 -1.82 -8.11 9.61
CA VAL A 160 -1.64 -6.78 9.05
C VAL A 160 -1.17 -5.84 10.16
N PHE A 161 -0.02 -5.21 9.97
CA PHE A 161 0.46 -4.15 10.87
C PHE A 161 -0.44 -2.92 10.73
N ARG A 162 -0.70 -2.28 11.87
CA ARG A 162 -1.50 -1.05 11.94
C ARG A 162 -0.78 -0.03 12.78
N ALA A 163 -0.34 1.03 12.14
CA ALA A 163 0.23 2.17 12.84
C ALA A 163 -0.87 2.92 13.62
N GLU A 164 -0.53 3.39 14.79
CA GLU A 164 -1.34 4.37 15.52
C GLU A 164 -0.98 5.75 14.99
N VAL A 165 -1.94 6.42 14.34
CA VAL A 165 -1.75 7.77 13.79
C VAL A 165 -2.72 8.72 14.48
N SER A 166 -2.19 9.81 15.04
CA SER A 166 -3.00 10.82 15.71
C SER A 166 -3.90 11.57 14.71
N VAL A 167 -5.17 11.75 15.09
CA VAL A 167 -6.16 12.50 14.29
C VAL A 167 -6.80 13.64 15.05
N ALA A 168 -6.36 13.88 16.29
CA ALA A 168 -6.94 14.90 17.16
C ALA A 168 -6.56 16.30 16.69
N GLY A 169 -7.59 17.14 16.47
CA GLY A 169 -7.39 18.53 16.02
C GLY A 169 -7.05 18.70 14.55
N GLU A 170 -6.98 17.60 13.78
CA GLU A 170 -6.64 17.65 12.37
C GLU A 170 -7.84 17.98 11.48
N PRO A 171 -7.63 18.69 10.35
CA PRO A 171 -8.66 18.93 9.36
C PRO A 171 -9.17 17.61 8.78
N PHE A 172 -10.49 17.47 8.66
CA PHE A 172 -11.07 16.27 8.05
C PHE A 172 -12.27 16.58 7.14
N ARG A 173 -12.52 15.68 6.19
CA ARG A 173 -13.75 15.58 5.37
C ARG A 173 -14.47 14.28 5.68
N GLY A 174 -15.79 14.27 5.51
CA GLY A 174 -16.63 13.10 5.78
C GLY A 174 -17.20 13.10 7.20
N SER A 175 -17.72 11.95 7.64
CA SER A 175 -18.33 11.83 8.97
C SER A 175 -17.28 11.58 10.06
N GLU A 176 -17.32 12.33 11.14
CA GLU A 176 -16.45 12.08 12.30
C GLU A 176 -16.64 10.68 12.90
N LYS A 177 -17.84 10.11 12.75
CA LYS A 177 -18.21 8.78 13.24
C LYS A 177 -18.03 7.68 12.17
N ALA A 178 -17.35 7.98 11.05
CA ALA A 178 -17.12 7.00 10.00
C ALA A 178 -16.34 5.79 10.54
N PRO A 179 -16.71 4.56 10.16
CA PRO A 179 -16.00 3.34 10.60
C PRO A 179 -14.61 3.22 10.03
N VAL A 180 -14.33 3.88 8.91
CA VAL A 180 -13.01 3.89 8.27
C VAL A 180 -12.44 5.30 8.27
N THR A 181 -11.26 5.45 8.87
CA THR A 181 -10.49 6.69 8.84
C THR A 181 -9.29 6.51 7.89
N ILE A 182 -9.17 7.42 6.94
CA ILE A 182 -8.01 7.54 6.05
C ILE A 182 -7.24 8.76 6.51
N VAL A 183 -6.04 8.59 7.04
CA VAL A 183 -5.11 9.68 7.34
C VAL A 183 -4.19 9.85 6.15
N LYS A 184 -4.07 11.05 5.64
CA LYS A 184 -3.33 11.41 4.44
C LYS A 184 -2.19 12.36 4.80
N PHE A 185 -0.93 11.88 4.75
CA PHE A 185 0.26 12.72 4.87
C PHE A 185 0.62 13.29 3.51
N GLU A 186 0.62 14.61 3.39
CA GLU A 186 0.74 15.32 2.12
C GLU A 186 1.72 16.48 2.16
N ASP A 187 2.21 16.80 0.96
CA ASP A 187 2.94 18.01 0.63
C ASP A 187 2.17 18.73 -0.49
N PHE A 188 1.76 19.97 -0.25
CA PHE A 188 0.97 20.77 -1.22
C PHE A 188 1.69 21.03 -2.54
N LEU A 189 3.02 20.89 -2.57
CA LEU A 189 3.81 21.13 -3.78
C LEU A 189 4.21 19.81 -4.48
N CYS A 190 3.94 18.66 -3.86
CA CYS A 190 4.21 17.36 -4.44
C CYS A 190 3.25 17.05 -5.60
N PRO A 191 3.78 16.75 -6.81
CA PRO A 191 2.94 16.46 -7.98
C PRO A 191 2.09 15.20 -7.81
N PHE A 192 2.58 14.19 -7.09
CA PHE A 192 1.84 12.97 -6.82
C PHE A 192 0.70 13.18 -5.81
N CYS A 193 0.88 14.11 -4.84
CA CYS A 193 -0.19 14.53 -3.94
C CYS A 193 -1.31 15.25 -4.71
N LYS A 194 -0.96 16.09 -5.71
CA LYS A 194 -1.94 16.71 -6.61
C LYS A 194 -2.70 15.68 -7.43
N GLN A 195 -1.99 14.73 -8.04
CA GLN A 195 -2.58 13.71 -8.92
C GLN A 195 -3.59 12.81 -8.21
N VAL A 196 -3.42 12.54 -6.93
CA VAL A 196 -4.31 11.64 -6.17
C VAL A 196 -5.59 12.32 -5.67
N GLN A 197 -5.72 13.65 -5.74
CA GLN A 197 -6.90 14.36 -5.21
C GLN A 197 -8.24 13.90 -5.81
N PRO A 198 -8.38 13.69 -7.14
CA PRO A 198 -9.62 13.18 -7.71
C PRO A 198 -10.05 11.82 -7.11
N THR A 199 -9.07 10.92 -6.85
CA THR A 199 -9.33 9.62 -6.23
C THR A 199 -10.04 9.75 -4.88
N PHE A 200 -9.63 10.72 -4.04
CA PHE A 200 -10.28 10.94 -2.75
C PHE A 200 -11.65 11.58 -2.83
N ASN A 201 -11.89 12.43 -3.83
CA ASN A 201 -13.24 12.94 -4.10
C ASN A 201 -14.19 11.80 -4.49
N ASP A 202 -13.73 10.88 -5.33
CA ASP A 202 -14.50 9.69 -5.72
C ASP A 202 -14.73 8.76 -4.52
N LEU A 203 -13.71 8.50 -3.70
CA LEU A 203 -13.85 7.67 -2.48
C LEU A 203 -14.86 8.25 -1.50
N LEU A 204 -14.77 9.56 -1.21
CA LEU A 204 -15.72 10.21 -0.30
C LEU A 204 -17.16 10.17 -0.84
N SER A 205 -17.34 10.26 -2.15
CA SER A 205 -18.64 10.13 -2.79
C SER A 205 -19.19 8.71 -2.71
N ARG A 206 -18.37 7.69 -3.09
CA ARG A 206 -18.77 6.28 -3.11
C ARG A 206 -19.03 5.71 -1.71
N TYR A 207 -18.22 6.10 -0.74
CA TYR A 207 -18.29 5.64 0.66
C TYR A 207 -18.93 6.68 1.58
N ASN A 208 -19.90 7.45 1.09
CA ASN A 208 -20.54 8.51 1.85
C ASN A 208 -20.98 8.06 3.26
N GLY A 209 -20.53 8.79 4.27
CA GLY A 209 -20.77 8.48 5.69
C GLY A 209 -19.97 7.31 6.27
N LYS A 210 -19.28 6.52 5.43
CA LYS A 210 -18.48 5.35 5.85
C LYS A 210 -16.98 5.66 5.95
N VAL A 211 -16.51 6.73 5.31
CA VAL A 211 -15.11 7.15 5.28
C VAL A 211 -14.98 8.56 5.85
N ARG A 212 -13.95 8.74 6.67
CA ARG A 212 -13.43 10.03 7.14
C ARG A 212 -12.03 10.20 6.58
N LEU A 213 -11.78 11.30 5.88
CA LEU A 213 -10.47 11.68 5.35
C LEU A 213 -9.85 12.75 6.23
N VAL A 214 -8.71 12.47 6.82
CA VAL A 214 -7.95 13.37 7.71
C VAL A 214 -6.68 13.81 7.01
N HIS A 215 -6.37 15.10 7.05
CA HIS A 215 -5.14 15.66 6.51
C HIS A 215 -4.05 15.73 7.58
N LYS A 216 -2.82 15.45 7.19
CA LYS A 216 -1.58 15.64 7.93
C LYS A 216 -0.52 16.29 7.05
N ASP A 217 0.23 17.23 7.63
CA ASP A 217 1.28 17.94 6.91
C ASP A 217 2.58 17.12 6.88
N LEU A 218 3.13 16.90 5.68
CA LEU A 218 4.47 16.32 5.50
C LEU A 218 5.25 17.09 4.42
N PRO A 219 5.56 18.38 4.65
CA PRO A 219 6.31 19.18 3.69
C PRO A 219 7.74 18.67 3.51
N LEU A 220 8.08 18.29 2.29
CA LEU A 220 9.41 17.80 1.90
C LEU A 220 10.29 18.97 1.46
N GLU A 221 10.74 19.79 2.40
CA GLU A 221 11.44 21.07 2.16
C GLU A 221 12.73 20.91 1.32
N SER A 222 13.38 19.76 1.38
CA SER A 222 14.56 19.46 0.55
C SER A 222 14.24 19.35 -0.95
N LEU A 223 12.99 18.99 -1.30
CA LEU A 223 12.51 18.87 -2.68
C LEU A 223 11.65 20.09 -3.06
N HIS A 224 10.88 20.60 -2.12
CA HIS A 224 9.93 21.67 -2.30
C HIS A 224 10.14 22.78 -1.25
N PRO A 225 11.06 23.72 -1.45
CA PRO A 225 11.45 24.72 -0.43
C PRO A 225 10.31 25.54 0.16
N GLN A 226 9.21 25.69 -0.58
CA GLN A 226 8.02 26.45 -0.13
C GLN A 226 6.91 25.58 0.49
N ALA A 227 7.12 24.25 0.63
CA ALA A 227 6.09 23.35 1.09
C ALA A 227 5.65 23.63 2.54
N ARG A 228 6.61 23.94 3.44
CA ARG A 228 6.30 24.27 4.83
C ARG A 228 5.41 25.50 4.94
N GLN A 229 5.71 26.56 4.21
CA GLN A 229 4.88 27.78 4.26
C GLN A 229 3.48 27.57 3.67
N ALA A 230 3.33 26.68 2.66
CA ALA A 230 2.03 26.29 2.14
C ALA A 230 1.19 25.53 3.19
N ALA A 231 1.83 24.63 3.94
CA ALA A 231 1.21 23.92 5.05
C ALA A 231 0.76 24.89 6.17
N GLU A 232 1.64 25.76 6.62
CA GLU A 232 1.34 26.78 7.64
C GLU A 232 0.19 27.70 7.19
N ALA A 233 0.15 28.10 5.93
CA ALA A 233 -0.93 28.90 5.34
C ALA A 233 -2.27 28.14 5.35
N ALA A 234 -2.27 26.86 5.00
CA ALA A 234 -3.48 26.02 5.06
C ALA A 234 -4.02 25.89 6.49
N ARG A 235 -3.13 25.82 7.50
CA ARG A 235 -3.53 25.83 8.91
C ARG A 235 -4.14 27.19 9.33
N CYS A 236 -3.67 28.32 8.79
CA CYS A 236 -4.31 29.62 9.01
C CYS A 236 -5.71 29.68 8.37
N ALA A 237 -5.93 29.03 7.25
CA ALA A 237 -7.26 28.89 6.66
C ALA A 237 -8.17 27.96 7.51
N TYR A 238 -7.60 26.92 8.15
CA TYR A 238 -8.31 26.06 9.09
C TYR A 238 -8.90 26.82 10.27
N GLU A 239 -8.17 27.77 10.83
CA GLU A 239 -8.63 28.63 11.93
C GLU A 239 -9.91 29.41 11.57
N GLN A 240 -10.09 29.70 10.28
CA GLN A 240 -11.27 30.38 9.75
C GLN A 240 -12.34 29.41 9.20
N GLY A 241 -12.22 28.12 9.45
CA GLY A 241 -13.15 27.08 9.00
C GLY A 241 -13.15 26.81 7.49
N LYS A 242 -12.10 27.24 6.78
CA LYS A 242 -12.00 27.11 5.30
C LYS A 242 -10.75 26.34 4.87
N PHE A 243 -10.34 25.35 5.67
CA PHE A 243 -9.18 24.55 5.34
C PHE A 243 -9.27 23.90 3.95
N TRP A 244 -10.42 23.26 3.67
CA TRP A 244 -10.54 22.45 2.48
C TRP A 244 -10.68 23.28 1.19
N GLU A 245 -11.33 24.41 1.26
CA GLU A 245 -11.38 25.36 0.12
C GLU A 245 -9.97 25.87 -0.20
N TYR A 246 -9.19 26.17 0.85
CA TYR A 246 -7.82 26.64 0.69
C TYR A 246 -6.89 25.51 0.22
N HIS A 247 -7.03 24.28 0.78
CA HIS A 247 -6.35 23.08 0.36
C HIS A 247 -6.56 22.80 -1.13
N ASP A 248 -7.81 22.81 -1.59
CA ASP A 248 -8.14 22.55 -3.00
C ASP A 248 -7.57 23.66 -3.90
N LYS A 249 -7.53 24.90 -3.41
CA LYS A 249 -6.94 26.04 -4.11
C LYS A 249 -5.42 25.90 -4.24
N LEU A 250 -4.73 25.46 -3.17
CA LEU A 250 -3.28 25.18 -3.22
C LEU A 250 -2.97 24.13 -4.29
N TYR A 251 -3.67 22.99 -4.29
CA TYR A 251 -3.43 21.95 -5.29
C TYR A 251 -3.78 22.39 -6.72
N ALA A 252 -4.83 23.18 -6.91
CA ALA A 252 -5.16 23.70 -8.23
C ALA A 252 -4.00 24.54 -8.82
N ASN A 253 -3.28 25.29 -7.98
CA ASN A 253 -2.21 26.20 -8.38
C ASN A 253 -0.80 25.66 -8.17
N SER A 254 -0.64 24.49 -7.52
CA SER A 254 0.66 23.86 -7.28
C SER A 254 1.48 23.75 -8.59
N PRO A 255 2.80 24.13 -8.57
CA PRO A 255 3.65 24.31 -7.37
C PRO A 255 3.80 25.76 -6.86
N LYS A 256 2.92 26.72 -7.23
CA LYS A 256 3.04 28.11 -6.83
C LYS A 256 2.62 28.30 -5.37
N ALA A 257 3.51 28.78 -4.53
CA ALA A 257 3.28 29.00 -3.10
C ALA A 257 4.18 30.11 -2.52
N SER A 258 4.48 31.17 -3.28
CA SER A 258 5.09 32.36 -2.71
C SER A 258 4.17 33.02 -1.69
N ALA A 259 4.67 33.90 -0.83
CA ALA A 259 3.85 34.61 0.15
C ALA A 259 2.70 35.38 -0.52
N ASP A 260 2.96 35.98 -1.69
CA ASP A 260 1.95 36.70 -2.47
C ASP A 260 0.90 35.75 -3.07
N ASP A 261 1.34 34.57 -3.58
CA ASP A 261 0.42 33.53 -4.06
C ASP A 261 -0.51 33.07 -2.93
N LEU A 262 0.05 32.75 -1.76
CA LEU A 262 -0.69 32.27 -0.59
C LEU A 262 -1.74 33.28 -0.11
N LYS A 263 -1.38 34.57 -0.11
CA LYS A 263 -2.31 35.65 0.21
C LYS A 263 -3.40 35.82 -0.86
N SER A 264 -3.06 35.70 -2.13
CA SER A 264 -4.04 35.73 -3.24
C SER A 264 -5.05 34.60 -3.07
N TYR A 265 -4.60 33.37 -2.78
CA TYR A 265 -5.48 32.22 -2.56
C TYR A 265 -6.42 32.45 -1.37
N ALA A 266 -5.93 33.05 -0.28
CA ALA A 266 -6.75 33.39 0.88
C ALA A 266 -7.91 34.33 0.49
N LYS A 267 -7.62 35.36 -0.31
CA LYS A 267 -8.63 36.27 -0.85
C LYS A 267 -9.64 35.56 -1.76
N GLU A 268 -9.14 34.67 -2.65
CA GLU A 268 -9.98 33.98 -3.64
C GLU A 268 -10.96 32.99 -2.99
N VAL A 269 -10.58 32.36 -1.85
CA VAL A 269 -11.49 31.52 -1.08
C VAL A 269 -12.27 32.30 -0.02
N SER A 270 -12.29 33.64 -0.09
CA SER A 270 -13.03 34.54 0.80
C SER A 270 -12.68 34.38 2.27
N LEU A 271 -11.39 34.22 2.60
CA LEU A 271 -10.88 34.36 3.96
C LEU A 271 -10.81 35.85 4.35
N ASN A 272 -10.86 36.12 5.66
CA ASN A 272 -10.45 37.43 6.16
C ASN A 272 -8.94 37.56 6.01
N VAL A 273 -8.51 38.35 5.02
CA VAL A 273 -7.10 38.48 4.62
C VAL A 273 -6.24 39.05 5.74
N ASP A 274 -6.72 40.04 6.50
CA ASP A 274 -5.97 40.63 7.59
C ASP A 274 -5.72 39.64 8.73
N SER A 275 -6.72 38.80 9.04
CA SER A 275 -6.57 37.73 10.03
C SER A 275 -5.64 36.64 9.53
N PHE A 276 -5.73 36.27 8.25
CA PHE A 276 -4.84 35.32 7.60
C PHE A 276 -3.38 35.81 7.62
N ASP A 277 -3.14 37.07 7.24
CA ASP A 277 -1.82 37.67 7.22
C ASP A 277 -1.19 37.71 8.62
N ARG A 278 -1.96 38.13 9.64
CA ARG A 278 -1.49 38.07 11.03
C ARG A 278 -1.16 36.66 11.51
N CYS A 279 -2.01 35.68 11.20
CA CYS A 279 -1.75 34.30 11.53
C CYS A 279 -0.49 33.78 10.87
N PHE A 280 -0.37 33.98 9.55
CA PHE A 280 0.77 33.50 8.78
C PHE A 280 2.08 34.16 9.19
N ALA A 281 2.10 35.51 9.33
CA ALA A 281 3.28 36.27 9.76
C ALA A 281 3.74 35.90 11.19
N SER A 282 2.83 35.52 12.08
CA SER A 282 3.15 35.11 13.44
C SER A 282 3.86 33.76 13.53
N GLY A 283 3.77 32.95 12.51
CA GLY A 283 4.28 31.56 12.54
C GLY A 283 3.52 30.65 13.52
N LYS A 284 2.30 30.99 13.88
CA LYS A 284 1.46 30.28 14.88
C LYS A 284 1.40 28.77 14.68
N TYR A 285 1.36 28.33 13.42
CA TYR A 285 1.21 26.92 13.06
C TYR A 285 2.49 26.19 12.76
N LYS A 286 3.68 26.82 12.88
CA LYS A 286 4.98 26.14 12.80
C LYS A 286 5.09 24.93 13.73
N PRO A 287 4.68 25.01 15.01
CA PRO A 287 4.72 23.84 15.90
C PRO A 287 3.81 22.69 15.48
N VAL A 288 2.63 22.99 14.91
CA VAL A 288 1.67 21.98 14.46
C VAL A 288 2.24 21.23 13.25
N VAL A 289 2.75 21.94 12.24
CA VAL A 289 3.40 21.33 11.08
C VAL A 289 4.64 20.53 11.51
N GLN A 290 5.39 21.03 12.50
CA GLN A 290 6.55 20.29 13.03
C GLN A 290 6.13 19.02 13.78
N GLN A 291 5.00 19.05 14.48
CA GLN A 291 4.45 17.85 15.13
C GLN A 291 4.10 16.77 14.13
N ASP A 292 3.44 17.14 13.01
CA ASP A 292 3.11 16.21 11.93
C ASP A 292 4.37 15.64 11.27
N LEU A 293 5.39 16.46 11.03
CA LEU A 293 6.70 16.01 10.54
C LEU A 293 7.36 15.01 11.49
N ASN A 294 7.32 15.28 12.79
CA ASN A 294 7.88 14.39 13.79
C ASN A 294 7.14 13.05 13.85
N GLU A 295 5.80 13.08 13.75
CA GLU A 295 4.98 11.86 13.68
C GLU A 295 5.28 11.09 12.39
N GLY A 296 5.37 11.76 11.24
CA GLY A 296 5.80 11.15 9.98
C GLY A 296 7.17 10.48 10.08
N ALA A 297 8.13 11.13 10.73
CA ALA A 297 9.46 10.57 10.97
C ALA A 297 9.42 9.33 11.90
N GLN A 298 8.63 9.38 12.98
CA GLN A 298 8.43 8.23 13.87
C GLN A 298 7.76 7.04 13.16
N LEU A 299 6.85 7.31 12.22
CA LEU A 299 6.23 6.32 11.35
C LEU A 299 7.16 5.85 10.23
N GLY A 300 8.37 6.43 10.11
CA GLY A 300 9.34 6.09 9.07
C GLY A 300 8.91 6.51 7.67
N LEU A 301 8.13 7.58 7.54
CA LEU A 301 7.70 8.09 6.24
C LEU A 301 8.85 8.78 5.51
N THR A 302 9.06 8.42 4.24
CA THR A 302 10.14 8.95 3.41
C THR A 302 9.64 9.73 2.19
N GLY A 303 8.31 9.83 2.01
CA GLY A 303 7.73 10.49 0.83
C GLY A 303 6.23 10.72 0.95
N THR A 304 5.73 11.51 0.02
CA THR A 304 4.33 11.88 -0.10
C THR A 304 3.76 11.54 -1.48
N PRO A 305 2.48 11.24 -1.60
CA PRO A 305 1.54 11.04 -0.50
C PRO A 305 1.75 9.71 0.22
N THR A 306 1.50 9.65 1.53
CA THR A 306 1.40 8.39 2.28
C THR A 306 0.08 8.37 3.05
N PHE A 307 -0.59 7.24 3.05
CA PHE A 307 -1.93 7.08 3.61
C PHE A 307 -1.95 5.99 4.67
N PHE A 308 -2.84 6.15 5.66
CA PHE A 308 -3.14 5.12 6.64
C PHE A 308 -4.65 4.89 6.68
N ILE A 309 -5.11 3.73 6.22
CA ILE A 309 -6.52 3.32 6.27
C ILE A 309 -6.70 2.46 7.53
N ASN A 310 -7.33 3.01 8.57
CA ASN A 310 -7.41 2.37 9.90
C ASN A 310 -6.04 1.82 10.35
N GLY A 311 -4.99 2.61 10.13
CA GLY A 311 -3.61 2.27 10.46
C GLY A 311 -2.85 1.43 9.43
N ARG A 312 -3.49 0.92 8.37
CA ARG A 312 -2.83 0.20 7.26
C ARG A 312 -2.19 1.18 6.30
N GLU A 313 -0.89 1.09 6.13
CA GLU A 313 -0.14 2.00 5.27
C GLU A 313 -0.33 1.70 3.77
N ILE A 314 -0.45 2.77 2.99
CA ILE A 314 -0.34 2.78 1.53
C ILE A 314 0.56 3.95 1.14
N SER A 315 1.58 3.70 0.32
CA SER A 315 2.51 4.74 -0.14
C SER A 315 2.30 5.09 -1.61
N GLY A 316 2.42 6.37 -1.93
CA GLY A 316 2.40 6.89 -3.29
C GLY A 316 1.01 7.02 -3.90
N ASN A 317 0.98 7.52 -5.14
CA ASN A 317 -0.24 7.64 -5.93
C ASN A 317 -0.66 6.24 -6.43
N GLN A 318 -1.64 5.63 -5.79
CA GLN A 318 -2.17 4.31 -6.12
C GLN A 318 -3.51 4.43 -6.89
N PRO A 319 -3.86 3.42 -7.69
CA PRO A 319 -5.18 3.34 -8.33
C PRO A 319 -6.32 3.32 -7.30
N LEU A 320 -7.50 3.82 -7.70
CA LEU A 320 -8.71 3.86 -6.87
C LEU A 320 -9.04 2.49 -6.27
N GLU A 321 -8.94 1.44 -7.07
CA GLU A 321 -9.25 0.06 -6.70
C GLU A 321 -8.40 -0.46 -5.53
N THR A 322 -7.17 0.04 -5.39
CA THR A 322 -6.30 -0.31 -4.26
C THR A 322 -6.87 0.20 -2.93
N PHE A 323 -7.37 1.43 -2.94
CA PHE A 323 -8.02 2.03 -1.76
C PHE A 323 -9.35 1.34 -1.46
N GLU A 324 -10.18 1.11 -2.49
CA GLU A 324 -11.48 0.45 -2.36
C GLU A 324 -11.34 -0.94 -1.74
N ALA A 325 -10.40 -1.76 -2.21
CA ALA A 325 -10.18 -3.10 -1.68
C ALA A 325 -9.88 -3.07 -0.17
N ILE A 326 -9.05 -2.13 0.29
CA ILE A 326 -8.72 -2.01 1.71
C ILE A 326 -9.90 -1.45 2.51
N ILE A 327 -10.61 -0.45 2.00
CA ILE A 327 -11.80 0.12 2.65
C ILE A 327 -12.86 -0.97 2.84
N ASP A 328 -13.11 -1.78 1.81
CA ASP A 328 -14.11 -2.85 1.86
C ASP A 328 -13.72 -3.93 2.88
N GLU A 329 -12.44 -4.32 2.94
CA GLU A 329 -11.92 -5.21 3.97
C GLU A 329 -12.12 -4.64 5.38
N GLU A 330 -11.84 -3.33 5.58
CA GLU A 330 -12.01 -2.66 6.88
C GLU A 330 -13.48 -2.54 7.28
N LEU A 331 -14.38 -2.32 6.33
CA LEU A 331 -15.83 -2.28 6.55
C LEU A 331 -16.40 -3.66 6.87
N ALA A 332 -15.86 -4.73 6.30
CA ALA A 332 -16.25 -6.12 6.55
C ALA A 332 -15.68 -6.69 7.86
N ARG A 333 -14.72 -6.01 8.49
CA ARG A 333 -14.05 -6.49 9.70
C ARG A 333 -15.01 -6.49 10.89
N PRO A 334 -15.11 -7.61 11.64
CA PRO A 334 -15.85 -7.63 12.90
C PRO A 334 -15.28 -6.58 13.88
N LYS A 335 -16.15 -5.83 14.56
CA LYS A 335 -15.77 -4.86 15.60
C LYS A 335 -15.39 -5.57 16.89
#